data_0d82b34320fe232115949469a8579189
#
_entry.id   0d82b34320fe232115949469a8579189
#
_cell.length_a   1.000
_cell.length_b   1.000
_cell.length_c   1.000
_cell.angle_alpha   90.00
_cell.angle_beta   90.00
_cell.angle_gamma   90.00
#
_symmetry.space_group_name_H-M   'P 1'
#
loop_
_entity.id
_entity.type
_entity.pdbx_description
1 polymer ?
#
loop_
_entity_poly.entity_id
_entity_poly.type
_entity_poly.pdbx_seq_one_letter_code
_entity_poly.pdbx_strand_id
1 'polypeptide(L)'
;MTPIIVQQIFNGLVSGSIYTLIGLGLTLLFGVMGVLNFAHGYVAVFGAYITLSLMQILGLPFLLALPLAAVVAGVLGLALERVIFRGAREQPINGLIISVGLIAVFEAGLLAFYSSNPQTIRPLFRDVFEIGSVVFAAQRLFVLGMTAALLVALFILLNKTRLGRA
;
A
#
# COMPACT_ATOMS: atom_id res chain seq x y z
N MET A 1 3.57 -18.77 28.79
CA MET A 1 4.48 -17.87 27.99
C MET A 1 4.48 -18.22 26.50
N THR A 2 4.48 -19.47 26.13
CA THR A 2 4.48 -19.93 24.71
C THR A 2 3.35 -19.34 23.82
N PRO A 3 2.07 -19.24 24.27
CA PRO A 3 1.01 -18.70 23.40
C PRO A 3 1.19 -17.22 23.05
N ILE A 4 1.71 -16.43 23.99
CA ILE A 4 1.96 -14.99 23.79
C ILE A 4 3.06 -14.79 22.75
N ILE A 5 4.11 -15.59 22.81
CA ILE A 5 5.22 -15.52 21.84
C ILE A 5 4.72 -15.89 20.44
N VAL A 6 3.95 -16.97 20.29
CA VAL A 6 3.37 -17.38 19.01
C VAL A 6 2.45 -16.29 18.45
N GLN A 7 1.60 -15.70 19.30
CA GLN A 7 0.72 -14.58 18.90
C GLN A 7 1.54 -13.39 18.39
N GLN A 8 2.64 -13.04 19.05
CA GLN A 8 3.49 -11.92 18.65
C GLN A 8 4.27 -12.20 17.37
N ILE A 9 4.74 -13.42 17.18
CA ILE A 9 5.36 -13.83 15.90
C ILE A 9 4.34 -13.68 14.76
N PHE A 10 3.11 -14.16 14.94
CA PHE A 10 2.07 -14.02 13.93
C PHE A 10 1.74 -12.54 13.63
N ASN A 11 1.57 -11.71 14.66
CA ASN A 11 1.34 -10.28 14.51
C ASN A 11 2.51 -9.60 13.77
N GLY A 12 3.74 -9.95 14.13
CA GLY A 12 4.96 -9.46 13.48
C GLY A 12 5.04 -9.88 12.01
N LEU A 13 4.65 -11.12 11.67
CA LEU A 13 4.62 -11.60 10.29
C LEU A 13 3.61 -10.82 9.44
N VAL A 14 2.42 -10.55 9.97
CA VAL A 14 1.41 -9.73 9.28
C VAL A 14 1.92 -8.32 9.04
N SER A 15 2.44 -7.64 10.06
CA SER A 15 2.96 -6.29 9.93
C SER A 15 4.18 -6.24 9.02
N GLY A 16 5.10 -7.20 9.16
CA GLY A 16 6.29 -7.33 8.31
C GLY A 16 5.96 -7.55 6.84
N SER A 17 4.89 -8.30 6.55
CA SER A 17 4.44 -8.53 5.18
C SER A 17 3.95 -7.22 4.51
N ILE A 18 3.25 -6.37 5.24
CA ILE A 18 2.80 -5.06 4.75
C ILE A 18 4.01 -4.15 4.49
N TYR A 19 4.95 -4.09 5.43
CA TYR A 19 6.17 -3.29 5.24
C TYR A 19 7.02 -3.79 4.07
N THR A 20 7.05 -5.09 3.83
CA THR A 20 7.75 -5.68 2.67
C THR A 20 7.14 -5.19 1.36
N LEU A 21 5.81 -5.14 1.23
CA LEU A 21 5.15 -4.61 0.03
C LEU A 21 5.49 -3.13 -0.20
N ILE A 22 5.45 -2.31 0.85
CA ILE A 22 5.78 -0.88 0.76
C ILE A 22 7.25 -0.71 0.35
N GLY A 23 8.16 -1.44 0.99
CA GLY A 23 9.59 -1.39 0.70
C GLY A 23 9.93 -1.85 -0.72
N LEU A 24 9.30 -2.93 -1.20
CA LEU A 24 9.46 -3.38 -2.58
C LEU A 24 8.90 -2.37 -3.59
N GLY A 25 7.75 -1.77 -3.31
CA GLY A 25 7.21 -0.70 -4.15
C GLY A 25 8.17 0.48 -4.26
N LEU A 26 8.77 0.91 -3.15
CA LEU A 26 9.77 1.99 -3.14
C LEU A 26 11.04 1.60 -3.90
N THR A 27 11.53 0.36 -3.72
CA THR A 27 12.71 -0.15 -4.42
C THR A 27 12.50 -0.21 -5.92
N LEU A 28 11.31 -0.64 -6.37
CA LEU A 28 10.95 -0.65 -7.78
C LEU A 28 10.87 0.75 -8.38
N LEU A 29 10.23 1.68 -7.67
CA LEU A 29 10.17 3.07 -8.11
C LEU A 29 11.56 3.66 -8.27
N PHE A 30 12.44 3.45 -7.28
CA PHE A 30 13.82 3.91 -7.36
C PHE A 30 14.58 3.26 -8.53
N GLY A 31 14.41 1.94 -8.72
CA GLY A 31 15.06 1.21 -9.80
C GLY A 31 14.64 1.67 -11.20
N VAL A 32 13.35 2.03 -11.39
CA VAL A 32 12.81 2.46 -12.69
C VAL A 32 13.01 3.96 -12.92
N MET A 33 12.79 4.78 -11.90
CA MET A 33 12.81 6.25 -12.03
C MET A 33 14.18 6.86 -11.74
N GLY A 34 15.04 6.15 -11.01
CA GLY A 34 16.33 6.69 -10.50
C GLY A 34 16.17 7.78 -9.43
N VAL A 35 14.95 7.98 -8.90
CA VAL A 35 14.62 9.06 -7.97
C VAL A 35 13.96 8.49 -6.73
N LEU A 36 14.42 8.92 -5.55
CA LEU A 36 13.80 8.56 -4.28
C LEU A 36 12.48 9.32 -4.11
N ASN A 37 11.38 8.56 -3.98
CA ASN A 37 10.04 9.11 -3.76
C ASN A 37 9.50 8.68 -2.40
N PHE A 38 9.70 9.50 -1.38
CA PHE A 38 9.15 9.25 -0.03
C PHE A 38 7.63 9.42 0.05
N ALA A 39 7.01 10.11 -0.91
CA ALA A 39 5.55 10.21 -0.97
C ALA A 39 4.85 8.90 -1.40
N HIS A 40 5.62 7.84 -1.76
CA HIS A 40 5.05 6.53 -2.13
C HIS A 40 4.12 5.97 -1.05
N GLY A 41 4.49 6.08 0.23
CA GLY A 41 3.63 5.67 1.34
C GLY A 41 2.28 6.40 1.36
N TYR A 42 2.26 7.70 1.05
CA TYR A 42 1.04 8.49 0.97
C TYR A 42 0.17 8.12 -0.24
N VAL A 43 0.74 7.70 -1.35
CA VAL A 43 -0.02 7.14 -2.48
C VAL A 43 -0.77 5.87 -2.05
N ALA A 44 -0.13 5.02 -1.24
CA ALA A 44 -0.80 3.84 -0.68
C ALA A 44 -1.93 4.23 0.30
N VAL A 45 -1.69 5.20 1.18
CA VAL A 45 -2.73 5.75 2.08
C VAL A 45 -3.88 6.34 1.27
N PHE A 46 -3.59 7.09 0.21
CA PHE A 46 -4.60 7.65 -0.69
C PHE A 46 -5.44 6.57 -1.35
N GLY A 47 -4.80 5.46 -1.79
CA GLY A 47 -5.50 4.27 -2.30
C GLY A 47 -6.46 3.65 -1.27
N ALA A 48 -6.07 3.61 0.01
CA ALA A 48 -6.95 3.14 1.09
C ALA A 48 -8.16 4.06 1.28
N TYR A 49 -7.97 5.38 1.26
CA TYR A 49 -9.07 6.35 1.35
C TYR A 49 -9.99 6.32 0.13
N ILE A 50 -9.45 6.12 -1.08
CA ILE A 50 -10.28 5.89 -2.29
C ILE A 50 -11.14 4.63 -2.10
N THR A 51 -10.55 3.53 -1.61
CA THR A 51 -11.29 2.29 -1.34
C THR A 51 -12.44 2.56 -0.35
N LEU A 52 -12.16 3.28 0.74
CA LEU A 52 -13.17 3.69 1.73
C LEU A 52 -14.29 4.49 1.08
N SER A 53 -13.96 5.50 0.28
CA SER A 53 -14.94 6.35 -0.41
C SER A 53 -15.82 5.57 -1.38
N LEU A 54 -15.23 4.66 -2.16
CA LEU A 54 -15.97 3.79 -3.08
C LEU A 54 -16.96 2.89 -2.33
N MET A 55 -16.57 2.40 -1.15
CA MET A 55 -17.46 1.60 -0.31
C MET A 55 -18.57 2.44 0.34
N GLN A 56 -18.26 3.63 0.82
CA GLN A 56 -19.22 4.48 1.55
C GLN A 56 -20.16 5.24 0.62
N ILE A 57 -19.68 5.79 -0.49
CA ILE A 57 -20.45 6.65 -1.39
C ILE A 57 -21.20 5.82 -2.44
N LEU A 58 -20.50 4.84 -3.06
CA LEU A 58 -21.06 4.01 -4.13
C LEU A 58 -21.63 2.69 -3.64
N GLY A 59 -21.47 2.37 -2.35
CA GLY A 59 -21.94 1.08 -1.78
C GLY A 59 -21.22 -0.15 -2.36
N LEU A 60 -20.04 0.02 -2.96
CA LEU A 60 -19.33 -1.08 -3.59
C LEU A 60 -18.78 -2.07 -2.54
N PRO A 61 -18.86 -3.38 -2.80
CA PRO A 61 -18.20 -4.35 -1.95
C PRO A 61 -16.67 -4.18 -2.03
N PHE A 62 -15.98 -4.49 -0.93
CA PHE A 62 -14.52 -4.32 -0.81
C PHE A 62 -13.73 -4.95 -1.96
N LEU A 63 -14.12 -6.16 -2.41
CA LEU A 63 -13.46 -6.87 -3.49
C LEU A 63 -13.51 -6.17 -4.86
N LEU A 64 -14.50 -5.31 -5.09
CA LEU A 64 -14.60 -4.46 -6.28
C LEU A 64 -13.98 -3.09 -6.04
N ALA A 65 -14.13 -2.52 -4.84
CA ALA A 65 -13.56 -1.22 -4.49
C ALA A 65 -12.02 -1.24 -4.51
N LEU A 66 -11.39 -2.31 -4.04
CA LEU A 66 -9.94 -2.44 -3.97
C LEU A 66 -9.24 -2.37 -5.36
N PRO A 67 -9.61 -3.19 -6.36
CA PRO A 67 -8.98 -3.08 -7.68
C PRO A 67 -9.27 -1.76 -8.38
N LEU A 68 -10.46 -1.19 -8.19
CA LEU A 68 -10.80 0.12 -8.75
C LEU A 68 -9.96 1.22 -8.12
N ALA A 69 -9.79 1.19 -6.80
CA ALA A 69 -8.89 2.10 -6.09
C ALA A 69 -7.43 1.94 -6.53
N ALA A 70 -6.98 0.71 -6.80
CA ALA A 70 -5.65 0.46 -7.33
C ALA A 70 -5.44 1.07 -8.72
N VAL A 71 -6.45 1.02 -9.60
CA VAL A 71 -6.41 1.69 -10.91
C VAL A 71 -6.31 3.21 -10.73
N VAL A 72 -7.15 3.80 -9.87
CA VAL A 72 -7.14 5.26 -9.61
C VAL A 72 -5.80 5.70 -9.01
N ALA A 73 -5.28 4.96 -8.02
CA ALA A 73 -3.97 5.23 -7.44
C ALA A 73 -2.84 5.07 -8.47
N GLY A 74 -2.95 4.10 -9.38
CA GLY A 74 -2.02 3.91 -10.50
C GLY A 74 -2.03 5.10 -11.47
N VAL A 75 -3.21 5.59 -11.84
CA VAL A 75 -3.34 6.79 -12.68
C VAL A 75 -2.75 8.02 -11.97
N LEU A 76 -3.02 8.18 -10.67
CA LEU A 76 -2.40 9.24 -9.86
C LEU A 76 -0.87 9.12 -9.88
N GLY A 77 -0.33 7.91 -9.66
CA GLY A 77 1.11 7.66 -9.71
C GLY A 77 1.73 8.02 -11.06
N LEU A 78 1.07 7.67 -12.18
CA LEU A 78 1.50 8.05 -13.53
C LEU A 78 1.45 9.57 -13.74
N ALA A 79 0.45 10.25 -13.22
CA ALA A 79 0.34 11.70 -13.30
C ALA A 79 1.47 12.38 -12.51
N LEU A 80 1.72 11.92 -11.28
CA LEU A 80 2.81 12.42 -10.44
C LEU A 80 4.18 12.22 -11.11
N GLU A 81 4.40 11.04 -11.70
CA GLU A 81 5.64 10.76 -12.43
C GLU A 81 5.82 11.74 -13.59
N ARG A 82 4.80 11.85 -14.45
CA ARG A 82 4.90 12.68 -15.66
C ARG A 82 5.02 14.17 -15.39
N VAL A 83 4.24 14.67 -14.44
CA VAL A 83 4.12 16.12 -14.20
C VAL A 83 5.21 16.60 -13.25
N ILE A 84 5.55 15.79 -12.23
CA ILE A 84 6.37 16.24 -11.12
C ILE A 84 7.76 15.60 -11.14
N PHE A 85 7.84 14.27 -11.15
CA PHE A 85 9.12 13.57 -11.00
C PHE A 85 9.97 13.51 -12.27
N ARG A 86 9.37 13.61 -13.45
CA ARG A 86 10.10 13.54 -14.72
C ARG A 86 11.21 14.60 -14.83
N GLY A 87 10.94 15.81 -14.34
CA GLY A 87 11.94 16.89 -14.32
C GLY A 87 13.03 16.72 -13.25
N ALA A 88 12.82 15.84 -12.27
CA ALA A 88 13.77 15.59 -11.18
C ALA A 88 14.79 14.48 -11.50
N ARG A 89 14.65 13.78 -12.64
CA ARG A 89 15.51 12.63 -13.00
C ARG A 89 16.98 13.01 -13.21
N GLU A 90 17.25 14.26 -13.62
CA GLU A 90 18.61 14.75 -13.82
C GLU A 90 19.40 14.91 -12.51
N GLN A 91 18.67 15.17 -11.41
CA GLN A 91 19.27 15.34 -10.09
C GLN A 91 18.41 14.60 -9.05
N PRO A 92 18.81 13.41 -8.59
CA PRO A 92 18.02 12.59 -7.66
C PRO A 92 17.61 13.29 -6.36
N ILE A 93 18.43 14.28 -5.91
CA ILE A 93 18.14 15.09 -4.72
C ILE A 93 16.87 15.93 -4.88
N ASN A 94 16.59 16.42 -6.10
CA ASN A 94 15.37 17.19 -6.36
C ASN A 94 14.11 16.34 -6.15
N GLY A 95 14.15 15.06 -6.52
CA GLY A 95 13.05 14.15 -6.29
C GLY A 95 12.77 13.93 -4.81
N LEU A 96 13.81 13.89 -3.98
CA LEU A 96 13.68 13.79 -2.54
C LEU A 96 12.98 15.03 -1.97
N ILE A 97 13.42 16.24 -2.36
CA ILE A 97 12.81 17.51 -1.91
C ILE A 97 11.34 17.59 -2.35
N ILE A 98 11.07 17.26 -3.61
CA ILE A 98 9.72 17.24 -4.18
C ILE A 98 8.83 16.26 -3.42
N SER A 99 9.33 15.06 -3.11
CA SER A 99 8.55 14.04 -2.41
C SER A 99 8.18 14.46 -0.99
N VAL A 100 9.05 15.19 -0.29
CA VAL A 100 8.75 15.76 1.02
C VAL A 100 7.64 16.82 0.92
N GLY A 101 7.70 17.69 -0.09
CA GLY A 101 6.62 18.65 -0.37
C GLY A 101 5.28 17.96 -0.70
N LEU A 102 5.33 16.88 -1.48
CA LEU A 102 4.17 16.07 -1.81
C LEU A 102 3.54 15.40 -0.58
N ILE A 103 4.33 14.95 0.38
CA ILE A 103 3.83 14.43 1.66
C ILE A 103 2.93 15.47 2.32
N ALA A 104 3.40 16.72 2.45
CA ALA A 104 2.60 17.79 3.06
C ALA A 104 1.31 18.07 2.28
N VAL A 105 1.35 18.06 0.95
CA VAL A 105 0.17 18.23 0.09
C VAL A 105 -0.85 17.10 0.28
N PHE A 106 -0.39 15.85 0.28
CA PHE A 106 -1.27 14.70 0.52
C PHE A 106 -1.87 14.71 1.91
N GLU A 107 -1.08 15.02 2.94
CA GLU A 107 -1.54 15.11 4.32
C GLU A 107 -2.60 16.19 4.47
N ALA A 108 -2.32 17.40 3.99
CA ALA A 108 -3.28 18.50 4.03
C ALA A 108 -4.57 18.17 3.24
N GLY A 109 -4.45 17.54 2.08
CA GLY A 109 -5.58 17.09 1.30
C GLY A 109 -6.44 16.06 2.04
N LEU A 110 -5.83 15.03 2.60
CA LEU A 110 -6.55 14.00 3.38
C LEU A 110 -7.25 14.61 4.60
N LEU A 111 -6.59 15.51 5.33
CA LEU A 111 -7.19 16.21 6.47
C LEU A 111 -8.37 17.09 6.04
N ALA A 112 -8.29 17.77 4.91
CA ALA A 112 -9.37 18.62 4.40
C ALA A 112 -10.61 17.81 4.00
N PHE A 113 -10.43 16.63 3.40
CA PHE A 113 -11.56 15.82 2.91
C PHE A 113 -12.11 14.83 3.96
N TYR A 114 -11.27 14.29 4.84
CA TYR A 114 -11.66 13.22 5.77
C TYR A 114 -11.57 13.60 7.24
N SER A 115 -11.15 14.83 7.57
CA SER A 115 -10.89 15.27 8.95
C SER A 115 -9.77 14.47 9.65
N SER A 116 -9.47 14.84 10.89
CA SER A 116 -8.50 14.14 11.76
C SER A 116 -9.05 12.86 12.39
N ASN A 117 -10.32 12.52 12.18
CA ASN A 117 -10.93 11.35 12.79
C ASN A 117 -10.43 10.06 12.12
N PRO A 118 -9.99 9.06 12.91
CA PRO A 118 -9.60 7.77 12.36
C PRO A 118 -10.74 7.13 11.58
N GLN A 119 -10.48 6.81 10.32
CA GLN A 119 -11.42 6.11 9.47
C GLN A 119 -11.18 4.61 9.54
N THR A 120 -12.24 3.83 9.60
CA THR A 120 -12.15 2.37 9.65
C THR A 120 -13.01 1.74 8.57
N ILE A 121 -12.45 0.77 7.85
CA ILE A 121 -13.19 -0.10 6.94
C ILE A 121 -13.65 -1.32 7.74
N ARG A 122 -14.92 -1.68 7.58
CA ARG A 122 -15.43 -2.91 8.20
C ARG A 122 -14.63 -4.11 7.67
N PRO A 123 -14.16 -4.99 8.56
CA PRO A 123 -13.41 -6.16 8.13
C PRO A 123 -14.25 -7.02 7.18
N LEU A 124 -13.60 -7.52 6.12
CA LEU A 124 -14.23 -8.40 5.13
C LEU A 124 -14.64 -9.74 5.77
N PHE A 125 -13.76 -10.24 6.65
CA PHE A 125 -13.98 -11.46 7.40
C PHE A 125 -14.01 -11.12 8.88
N ARG A 126 -15.11 -11.49 9.56
CA ARG A 126 -15.29 -11.27 11.00
C ARG A 126 -14.92 -12.49 11.82
N ASP A 127 -14.69 -13.62 11.15
CA ASP A 127 -14.42 -14.88 11.81
C ASP A 127 -13.05 -14.82 12.51
N VAL A 128 -13.03 -15.43 13.67
CA VAL A 128 -11.83 -15.55 14.50
C VAL A 128 -11.63 -17.03 14.77
N PHE A 129 -10.47 -17.53 14.44
CA PHE A 129 -10.07 -18.91 14.67
C PHE A 129 -9.20 -18.97 15.92
N GLU A 130 -9.58 -19.78 16.88
CA GLU A 130 -8.80 -20.04 18.08
C GLU A 130 -8.15 -21.43 17.96
N ILE A 131 -6.83 -21.45 17.98
CA ILE A 131 -6.06 -22.70 18.02
C ILE A 131 -5.31 -22.74 19.35
N GLY A 132 -5.87 -23.44 20.31
CA GLY A 132 -5.40 -23.44 21.70
C GLY A 132 -5.61 -22.06 22.33
N SER A 133 -4.52 -21.38 22.70
CA SER A 133 -4.56 -20.03 23.30
C SER A 133 -4.14 -18.93 22.31
N VAL A 134 -4.04 -19.24 21.01
CA VAL A 134 -3.64 -18.28 19.97
C VAL A 134 -4.84 -17.91 19.12
N VAL A 135 -5.07 -16.62 18.93
CA VAL A 135 -6.22 -16.07 18.22
C VAL A 135 -5.79 -15.59 16.82
N PHE A 136 -6.39 -16.16 15.79
CA PHE A 136 -6.14 -15.82 14.39
C PHE A 136 -7.39 -15.15 13.80
N ALA A 137 -7.33 -13.85 13.57
CA ALA A 137 -8.38 -13.16 12.83
C ALA A 137 -8.30 -13.53 11.34
N ALA A 138 -9.39 -13.99 10.73
CA ALA A 138 -9.47 -14.35 9.31
C ALA A 138 -9.01 -13.20 8.41
N GLN A 139 -9.30 -11.96 8.78
CA GLN A 139 -8.82 -10.76 8.08
C GLN A 139 -7.29 -10.69 8.00
N ARG A 140 -6.56 -11.09 9.05
CA ARG A 140 -5.09 -11.08 9.06
C ARG A 140 -4.51 -12.17 8.15
N LEU A 141 -5.14 -13.35 8.13
CA LEU A 141 -4.78 -14.42 7.20
C LEU A 141 -5.02 -14.01 5.75
N PHE A 142 -6.14 -13.32 5.48
CA PHE A 142 -6.42 -12.75 4.17
C PHE A 142 -5.33 -11.74 3.74
N VAL A 143 -4.92 -10.83 4.62
CA VAL A 143 -3.84 -9.87 4.34
C VAL A 143 -2.54 -10.58 4.02
N LEU A 144 -2.15 -11.60 4.79
CA LEU A 144 -0.96 -12.43 4.53
C LEU A 144 -1.04 -13.12 3.17
N GLY A 145 -2.17 -13.76 2.86
CA GLY A 145 -2.38 -14.45 1.59
C GLY A 145 -2.33 -13.49 0.40
N MET A 146 -2.99 -12.34 0.51
CA MET A 146 -2.97 -11.30 -0.53
C MET A 146 -1.57 -10.74 -0.73
N THR A 147 -0.83 -10.47 0.36
CA THR A 147 0.56 -10.01 0.29
C THR A 147 1.45 -11.04 -0.40
N ALA A 148 1.35 -12.31 -0.02
CA ALA A 148 2.11 -13.37 -0.66
C ALA A 148 1.79 -13.49 -2.16
N ALA A 149 0.50 -13.42 -2.53
CA ALA A 149 0.08 -13.44 -3.93
C ALA A 149 0.64 -12.26 -4.72
N LEU A 150 0.62 -11.05 -4.15
CA LEU A 150 1.19 -9.86 -4.78
C LEU A 150 2.71 -9.95 -4.92
N LEU A 151 3.42 -10.48 -3.92
CA LEU A 151 4.86 -10.70 -3.99
C LEU A 151 5.23 -11.71 -5.09
N VAL A 152 4.49 -12.81 -5.19
CA VAL A 152 4.69 -13.81 -6.25
C VAL A 152 4.38 -13.22 -7.63
N ALA A 153 3.27 -12.48 -7.76
CA ALA A 153 2.92 -11.81 -9.01
C ALA A 153 4.01 -10.82 -9.44
N LEU A 154 4.52 -10.02 -8.50
CA LEU A 154 5.61 -9.08 -8.73
C LEU A 154 6.91 -9.79 -9.13
N PHE A 155 7.27 -10.87 -8.44
CA PHE A 155 8.44 -11.69 -8.78
C PHE A 155 8.34 -12.26 -10.20
N ILE A 156 7.17 -12.77 -10.58
CA ILE A 156 6.92 -13.28 -11.94
C ILE A 156 7.03 -12.14 -12.96
N LEU A 157 6.43 -11.00 -12.67
CA LEU A 157 6.46 -9.82 -13.54
C LEU A 157 7.91 -9.36 -13.77
N LEU A 158 8.70 -9.25 -12.73
CA LEU A 158 10.09 -8.81 -12.85
C LEU A 158 10.98 -9.83 -13.58
N ASN A 159 10.82 -11.12 -13.31
CA ASN A 159 11.70 -12.13 -13.89
C ASN A 159 11.26 -12.62 -15.28
N LYS A 160 9.96 -12.60 -15.58
CA LYS A 160 9.43 -13.17 -16.83
C LYS A 160 8.98 -12.14 -17.86
N THR A 161 8.89 -10.85 -17.54
CA THR A 161 8.48 -9.82 -18.49
C THR A 161 9.66 -8.97 -18.96
N ARG A 162 9.48 -8.31 -20.14
CA ARG A 162 10.48 -7.38 -20.68
C ARG A 162 10.69 -6.15 -19.78
N LEU A 163 9.69 -5.80 -18.98
CA LEU A 163 9.76 -4.68 -18.02
C LEU A 163 10.76 -4.91 -16.87
N GLY A 164 11.00 -6.16 -16.51
CA GLY A 164 11.98 -6.47 -15.45
C GLY A 164 13.39 -6.74 -15.97
N ARG A 165 13.59 -6.78 -17.30
CA ARG A 165 14.89 -7.04 -17.94
C ARG A 165 15.49 -5.83 -18.63
N ALA A 166 14.83 -4.68 -18.56
CA ALA A 166 15.29 -3.39 -19.05
C ALA A 166 15.94 -2.59 -17.94
#